data_f5493dee85536a9e4c5eff07939b9c97
#
_entry.id   f5493dee85536a9e4c5eff07939b9c97
#
_cell.length_a   1.000
_cell.length_b   1.000
_cell.length_c   1.000
_cell.angle_alpha   90.00
_cell.angle_beta   90.00
_cell.angle_gamma   90.00
#
_symmetry.space_group_name_H-M   'P 1'
#
loop_
_entity.id
_entity.type
_entity.pdbx_description
1 polymer ?
#
loop_
_entity_poly.entity_id
_entity_poly.type
_entity_poly.pdbx_seq_one_letter_code
_entity_poly.pdbx_strand_id
1 'polypeptide(L)'
;STWVTTTYAATSQVAKGKDTFFLTGLGAGLKKKGNAGLPWWSPPSFRAMAENMLGKDDPEHRRLRKLVDQAFMRRGIRDMRPNIAKIAQARVESLGSGTVNLVPGFCRAFPLEVIADLLGVADEDREAFASMGNAMVDFNGGLFAIIKMVRTIGKFWHFVGQMVRDIRINPQPGLVTDLIEVEAEGEQLTEDELVSMIFLLMFAGFETTTHLISGSVIALDQNPDQRAWLFTDFENRIESATEELCRFVSSVSGTKPRITANDIEVDGQLIKKGDKVMALPIAANY
;
A
#
# COMPACT_ATOMS: atom_id res chain seq x y z
N SER A 1 12.07 24.14 6.00
CA SER A 1 13.13 23.11 5.75
C SER A 1 12.50 21.73 5.58
N THR A 2 13.24 20.79 5.00
CA THR A 2 12.86 19.37 4.94
C THR A 2 13.99 18.55 5.53
N TRP A 3 13.66 17.78 6.56
CA TRP A 3 14.56 16.89 7.29
C TRP A 3 14.33 15.45 6.88
N VAL A 4 15.34 14.63 6.99
CA VAL A 4 15.28 13.19 6.69
C VAL A 4 15.93 12.44 7.84
N THR A 5 15.25 11.42 8.37
CA THR A 5 15.83 10.58 9.42
C THR A 5 16.55 9.38 8.80
N THR A 6 17.70 9.04 9.35
CA THR A 6 18.55 7.93 8.86
C THR A 6 18.87 6.89 9.93
N THR A 7 18.68 7.22 11.21
CA THR A 7 18.85 6.26 12.31
C THR A 7 17.54 5.56 12.65
N TYR A 8 17.61 4.37 13.22
CA TYR A 8 16.43 3.64 13.70
C TYR A 8 15.66 4.42 14.77
N ALA A 9 16.37 5.04 15.71
CA ALA A 9 15.77 5.81 16.80
C ALA A 9 14.98 7.01 16.27
N ALA A 10 15.58 7.84 15.43
CA ALA A 10 14.95 9.02 14.82
C ALA A 10 13.79 8.61 13.91
N THR A 11 13.96 7.57 13.08
CA THR A 11 12.91 7.05 12.19
C THR A 11 11.71 6.53 12.99
N SER A 12 11.96 5.78 14.08
CA SER A 12 10.92 5.29 14.97
C SER A 12 10.20 6.43 15.69
N GLN A 13 10.94 7.45 16.18
CA GLN A 13 10.37 8.63 16.82
C GLN A 13 9.41 9.38 15.87
N VAL A 14 9.82 9.63 14.64
CA VAL A 14 8.99 10.32 13.63
C VAL A 14 7.80 9.46 13.21
N ALA A 15 8.00 8.16 12.99
CA ALA A 15 6.94 7.26 12.55
C ALA A 15 5.83 7.08 13.62
N LYS A 16 6.21 7.03 14.90
CA LYS A 16 5.29 6.80 16.04
C LYS A 16 4.74 8.09 16.65
N GLY A 17 5.33 9.25 16.37
CA GLY A 17 5.00 10.52 17.02
C GLY A 17 3.72 11.17 16.49
N LYS A 18 2.56 10.56 16.76
CA LYS A 18 1.24 10.97 16.27
C LYS A 18 0.81 12.37 16.71
N ASP A 19 1.24 12.81 17.90
CA ASP A 19 0.86 14.10 18.48
C ASP A 19 1.85 15.23 18.12
N THR A 20 2.90 14.91 17.41
CA THR A 20 3.99 15.85 17.09
C THR A 20 4.19 16.00 15.59
N PHE A 21 4.00 14.92 14.84
CA PHE A 21 4.26 14.86 13.40
C PHE A 21 2.97 14.54 12.66
N PHE A 22 2.49 15.48 11.86
CA PHE A 22 1.23 15.41 11.15
C PHE A 22 1.43 15.39 9.63
N LEU A 23 0.55 14.71 8.92
CA LEU A 23 0.56 14.69 7.45
C LEU A 23 0.02 15.98 6.87
N THR A 24 -0.86 16.66 7.59
CA THR A 24 -1.51 17.90 7.15
C THR A 24 -1.11 19.08 8.01
N GLY A 25 -1.04 20.26 7.40
CA GLY A 25 -0.83 21.49 8.16
C GLY A 25 -1.94 21.77 9.16
N LEU A 26 -3.16 21.27 8.94
CA LEU A 26 -4.29 21.41 9.85
C LEU A 26 -4.06 20.61 11.13
N GLY A 27 -3.61 19.35 11.02
CA GLY A 27 -3.26 18.51 12.17
C GLY A 27 -2.12 19.12 13.01
N ALA A 28 -1.16 19.77 12.36
CA ALA A 28 -0.08 20.52 13.03
C ALA A 28 -0.51 21.88 13.60
N GLY A 29 -1.79 22.27 13.52
CA GLY A 29 -2.29 23.56 13.96
C GLY A 29 -1.83 24.74 13.08
N LEU A 30 -1.40 24.47 11.86
CA LEU A 30 -0.98 25.47 10.88
C LEU A 30 -2.14 25.82 9.93
N LYS A 31 -2.22 27.07 9.50
CA LYS A 31 -3.21 27.47 8.49
C LYS A 31 -2.94 26.71 7.18
N LYS A 32 -3.95 25.97 6.70
CA LYS A 32 -3.86 25.17 5.47
C LYS A 32 -3.74 26.09 4.25
N LYS A 33 -2.68 25.92 3.45
CA LYS A 33 -2.63 26.43 2.08
C LYS A 33 -3.03 25.31 1.12
N GLY A 34 -4.32 25.24 0.79
CA GLY A 34 -4.86 24.34 -0.25
C GLY A 34 -5.16 22.90 0.18
N ASN A 35 -5.99 22.21 -0.58
CA ASN A 35 -6.34 20.79 -0.42
C ASN A 35 -5.17 19.90 -0.83
N ALA A 36 -4.66 19.04 0.07
CA ALA A 36 -3.69 17.96 -0.19
C ALA A 36 -2.55 18.29 -1.20
N GLY A 37 -2.27 19.55 -1.47
CA GLY A 37 -1.28 20.00 -2.46
C GLY A 37 -1.72 19.86 -3.93
N LEU A 38 -2.93 19.37 -4.19
CA LEU A 38 -3.46 19.23 -5.54
C LEU A 38 -4.16 20.54 -5.99
N PRO A 39 -4.00 20.94 -7.26
CA PRO A 39 -4.70 22.07 -7.83
C PRO A 39 -6.23 21.90 -7.72
N TRP A 40 -6.96 22.98 -7.49
CA TRP A 40 -8.43 22.98 -7.39
C TRP A 40 -9.15 22.48 -8.66
N TRP A 41 -8.47 22.57 -9.82
CA TRP A 41 -8.95 22.09 -11.11
C TRP A 41 -8.71 20.60 -11.35
N SER A 42 -8.05 19.90 -10.41
CA SER A 42 -7.85 18.46 -10.53
C SER A 42 -9.17 17.70 -10.56
N PRO A 43 -9.29 16.63 -11.36
CA PRO A 43 -10.50 15.81 -11.42
C PRO A 43 -10.94 15.36 -10.02
N PRO A 44 -12.25 15.31 -9.72
CA PRO A 44 -12.75 14.90 -8.41
C PRO A 44 -12.22 13.53 -7.95
N SER A 45 -12.21 12.55 -8.84
CA SER A 45 -11.66 11.21 -8.59
C SER A 45 -10.19 11.25 -8.17
N PHE A 46 -9.38 12.08 -8.81
CA PHE A 46 -7.96 12.23 -8.48
C PHE A 46 -7.77 12.87 -7.09
N ARG A 47 -8.59 13.87 -6.76
CA ARG A 47 -8.56 14.49 -5.41
C ARG A 47 -9.00 13.52 -4.32
N ALA A 48 -10.10 12.80 -4.55
CA ALA A 48 -10.60 11.81 -3.60
C ALA A 48 -9.56 10.69 -3.35
N MET A 49 -8.92 10.18 -4.40
CA MET A 49 -7.87 9.18 -4.24
C MET A 49 -6.61 9.71 -3.53
N ALA A 50 -6.27 10.98 -3.68
CA ALA A 50 -5.17 11.58 -2.94
C ALA A 50 -5.50 11.82 -1.45
N GLU A 51 -6.78 11.88 -1.11
CA GLU A 51 -7.30 12.05 0.25
C GLU A 51 -7.64 10.72 0.96
N ASN A 52 -7.05 9.59 0.52
CA ASN A 52 -7.22 8.30 1.17
C ASN A 52 -6.69 8.28 2.62
N MET A 53 -6.91 7.18 3.33
CA MET A 53 -6.53 6.98 4.73
C MET A 53 -5.07 7.36 5.02
N LEU A 54 -4.11 7.06 4.10
CA LEU A 54 -2.70 7.42 4.26
C LEU A 54 -2.42 8.93 4.17
N GLY A 55 -3.40 9.73 3.78
CA GLY A 55 -3.32 11.20 3.72
C GLY A 55 -4.01 11.91 4.89
N LYS A 56 -4.59 11.16 5.83
CA LYS A 56 -5.34 11.69 6.96
C LYS A 56 -4.53 11.63 8.25
N ASP A 57 -4.76 12.59 9.13
CA ASP A 57 -4.33 12.57 10.53
C ASP A 57 -5.50 12.09 11.42
N ASP A 58 -5.22 11.78 12.69
CA ASP A 58 -6.27 11.49 13.68
C ASP A 58 -7.18 12.71 13.87
N PRO A 59 -8.50 12.56 14.06
CA PRO A 59 -9.22 11.30 14.29
C PRO A 59 -9.66 10.53 13.05
N GLU A 60 -9.68 11.15 11.85
CA GLU A 60 -10.19 10.51 10.61
C GLU A 60 -9.36 9.29 10.21
N HIS A 61 -8.03 9.37 10.34
CA HIS A 61 -7.17 8.21 10.08
C HIS A 61 -7.57 7.02 10.96
N ARG A 62 -7.78 7.25 12.27
CA ARG A 62 -8.16 6.20 13.22
C ARG A 62 -9.53 5.60 12.90
N ARG A 63 -10.49 6.44 12.50
CA ARG A 63 -11.83 5.97 12.06
C ARG A 63 -11.73 5.02 10.89
N LEU A 64 -11.10 5.45 9.80
CA LEU A 64 -10.94 4.63 8.60
C LEU A 64 -10.12 3.36 8.86
N ARG A 65 -9.05 3.46 9.64
CA ARG A 65 -8.21 2.32 10.01
C ARG A 65 -8.98 1.26 10.78
N LYS A 66 -9.82 1.68 11.73
CA LYS A 66 -10.66 0.76 12.51
C LYS A 66 -11.61 -0.04 11.61
N LEU A 67 -12.25 0.60 10.63
CA LEU A 67 -13.15 -0.07 9.69
C LEU A 67 -12.42 -1.11 8.84
N VAL A 68 -11.24 -0.75 8.33
CA VAL A 68 -10.39 -1.69 7.58
C VAL A 68 -9.96 -2.87 8.44
N ASP A 69 -9.47 -2.62 9.66
CA ASP A 69 -9.03 -3.69 10.58
C ASP A 69 -10.20 -4.64 10.93
N GLN A 70 -11.41 -4.12 11.10
CA GLN A 70 -12.62 -4.95 11.33
C GLN A 70 -12.96 -5.82 10.12
N ALA A 71 -12.93 -5.27 8.90
CA ALA A 71 -13.17 -6.04 7.68
C ALA A 71 -12.12 -7.15 7.48
N PHE A 72 -10.84 -6.85 7.71
CA PHE A 72 -9.78 -7.86 7.66
C PHE A 72 -9.92 -8.94 8.72
N MET A 73 -10.37 -8.59 9.94
CA MET A 73 -10.63 -9.59 10.99
C MET A 73 -11.77 -10.53 10.61
N ARG A 74 -12.83 -10.04 9.97
CA ARG A 74 -13.94 -10.87 9.46
C ARG A 74 -13.47 -11.82 8.37
N ARG A 75 -12.63 -11.33 7.46
CA ARG A 75 -12.14 -12.10 6.31
C ARG A 75 -11.28 -13.31 6.70
N GLY A 76 -10.62 -13.29 7.88
CA GLY A 76 -9.79 -14.39 8.33
C GLY A 76 -8.60 -14.64 7.39
N ILE A 77 -7.58 -13.79 7.42
CA ILE A 77 -6.41 -13.87 6.52
C ILE A 77 -5.77 -15.27 6.51
N ARG A 78 -5.80 -16.00 7.63
CA ARG A 78 -5.28 -17.37 7.72
C ARG A 78 -6.01 -18.34 6.81
N ASP A 79 -7.31 -18.12 6.61
CA ASP A 79 -8.15 -18.99 5.77
C ASP A 79 -7.87 -18.79 4.27
N MET A 80 -7.20 -17.69 3.92
CA MET A 80 -6.78 -17.42 2.54
C MET A 80 -5.52 -18.20 2.12
N ARG A 81 -4.75 -18.74 3.08
CA ARG A 81 -3.46 -19.41 2.80
C ARG A 81 -3.55 -20.49 1.72
N PRO A 82 -4.53 -21.43 1.71
CA PRO A 82 -4.64 -22.44 0.67
C PRO A 82 -4.86 -21.85 -0.72
N ASN A 83 -5.68 -20.80 -0.82
CA ASN A 83 -5.95 -20.15 -2.09
C ASN A 83 -4.74 -19.34 -2.60
N ILE A 84 -4.06 -18.62 -1.71
CA ILE A 84 -2.80 -17.93 -2.02
C ILE A 84 -1.75 -18.93 -2.54
N ALA A 85 -1.62 -20.08 -1.89
CA ALA A 85 -0.70 -21.15 -2.34
C ALA A 85 -1.06 -21.68 -3.73
N LYS A 86 -2.36 -21.86 -4.01
CA LYS A 86 -2.85 -22.29 -5.33
C LYS A 86 -2.52 -21.25 -6.41
N ILE A 87 -2.76 -19.96 -6.13
CA ILE A 87 -2.41 -18.87 -7.05
C ILE A 87 -0.90 -18.85 -7.31
N ALA A 88 -0.08 -18.96 -6.26
CA ALA A 88 1.37 -19.00 -6.39
C ALA A 88 1.84 -20.15 -7.26
N GLN A 89 1.32 -21.36 -7.02
CA GLN A 89 1.65 -22.55 -7.80
C GLN A 89 1.28 -22.39 -9.28
N ALA A 90 0.07 -21.93 -9.58
CA ALA A 90 -0.38 -21.69 -10.94
C ALA A 90 0.49 -20.66 -11.67
N ARG A 91 0.93 -19.61 -10.96
CA ARG A 91 1.84 -18.60 -11.52
C ARG A 91 3.23 -19.14 -11.80
N VAL A 92 3.79 -19.98 -10.91
CA VAL A 92 5.07 -20.65 -11.14
C VAL A 92 4.98 -21.59 -12.36
N GLU A 93 3.93 -22.38 -12.46
CA GLU A 93 3.71 -23.28 -13.60
C GLU A 93 3.58 -22.51 -14.93
N SER A 94 2.94 -21.35 -14.92
CA SER A 94 2.78 -20.49 -16.11
C SER A 94 4.09 -19.89 -16.63
N LEU A 95 5.15 -19.84 -15.82
CA LEU A 95 6.45 -19.31 -16.24
C LEU A 95 7.14 -20.18 -17.29
N GLY A 96 6.80 -21.48 -17.32
CA GLY A 96 7.46 -22.43 -18.22
C GLY A 96 8.88 -22.77 -17.77
N SER A 97 9.72 -23.20 -18.74
CA SER A 97 11.09 -23.65 -18.49
C SER A 97 12.10 -22.73 -19.19
N GLY A 98 13.34 -22.69 -18.67
CA GLY A 98 14.44 -21.90 -19.22
C GLY A 98 14.57 -20.51 -18.58
N THR A 99 15.09 -19.53 -19.32
CA THR A 99 15.23 -18.16 -18.84
C THR A 99 13.90 -17.43 -18.92
N VAL A 100 13.40 -16.97 -17.80
CA VAL A 100 12.11 -16.30 -17.68
C VAL A 100 12.24 -14.87 -17.15
N ASN A 101 11.33 -13.97 -17.53
CA ASN A 101 11.24 -12.67 -16.91
C ASN A 101 10.35 -12.76 -15.66
N LEU A 102 11.00 -12.90 -14.50
CA LEU A 102 10.34 -13.15 -13.23
C LEU A 102 9.44 -11.97 -12.77
N VAL A 103 9.87 -10.74 -13.04
CA VAL A 103 9.15 -9.56 -12.51
C VAL A 103 7.72 -9.46 -13.06
N PRO A 104 7.46 -9.40 -14.36
CA PRO A 104 6.09 -9.37 -14.88
C PRO A 104 5.37 -10.72 -14.71
N GLY A 105 6.08 -11.85 -14.85
CA GLY A 105 5.49 -13.18 -14.88
C GLY A 105 5.02 -13.68 -13.50
N PHE A 106 5.77 -13.32 -12.45
CA PHE A 106 5.46 -13.77 -11.09
C PHE A 106 5.38 -12.63 -10.09
N CYS A 107 6.48 -11.86 -9.89
CA CYS A 107 6.57 -10.93 -8.77
C CYS A 107 5.46 -9.87 -8.77
N ARG A 108 4.98 -9.47 -9.94
CA ARG A 108 3.89 -8.50 -10.11
C ARG A 108 2.53 -9.17 -10.27
N ALA A 109 2.45 -10.22 -11.08
CA ALA A 109 1.19 -10.89 -11.38
C ALA A 109 0.59 -11.58 -10.17
N PHE A 110 1.41 -12.26 -9.37
CA PHE A 110 0.97 -12.98 -8.17
C PHE A 110 0.30 -12.07 -7.12
N PRO A 111 0.91 -10.97 -6.65
CA PRO A 111 0.25 -10.09 -5.68
C PRO A 111 -1.02 -9.43 -6.24
N LEU A 112 -1.04 -9.07 -7.52
CA LEU A 112 -2.25 -8.50 -8.15
C LEU A 112 -3.42 -9.48 -8.13
N GLU A 113 -3.15 -10.75 -8.42
CA GLU A 113 -4.18 -11.80 -8.40
C GLU A 113 -4.68 -12.08 -6.98
N VAL A 114 -3.75 -12.13 -6.00
CA VAL A 114 -4.12 -12.27 -4.58
C VAL A 114 -4.97 -11.10 -4.10
N ILE A 115 -4.64 -9.86 -4.49
CA ILE A 115 -5.45 -8.68 -4.12
C ILE A 115 -6.80 -8.69 -4.82
N ALA A 116 -6.88 -9.09 -6.08
CA ALA A 116 -8.17 -9.21 -6.79
C ALA A 116 -9.09 -10.23 -6.08
N ASP A 117 -8.53 -11.38 -5.70
CA ASP A 117 -9.24 -12.40 -4.95
C ASP A 117 -9.67 -11.92 -3.56
N LEU A 118 -8.78 -11.28 -2.82
CA LEU A 118 -9.07 -10.68 -1.50
C LEU A 118 -10.21 -9.67 -1.57
N LEU A 119 -10.20 -8.79 -2.57
CA LEU A 119 -11.23 -7.75 -2.75
C LEU A 119 -12.58 -8.34 -3.20
N GLY A 120 -12.60 -9.54 -3.77
CA GLY A 120 -13.78 -10.16 -4.36
C GLY A 120 -14.07 -9.68 -5.78
N VAL A 121 -13.02 -9.38 -6.56
CA VAL A 121 -13.15 -9.02 -7.98
C VAL A 121 -13.63 -10.25 -8.77
N ALA A 122 -14.72 -10.08 -9.53
CA ALA A 122 -15.28 -11.13 -10.36
C ALA A 122 -14.26 -11.64 -11.41
N ASP A 123 -14.33 -12.92 -11.78
CA ASP A 123 -13.32 -13.54 -12.66
C ASP A 123 -13.22 -12.82 -14.01
N GLU A 124 -14.37 -12.40 -14.59
CA GLU A 124 -14.43 -11.63 -15.83
C GLU A 124 -13.76 -10.25 -15.75
N ASP A 125 -13.62 -9.69 -14.56
CA ASP A 125 -13.06 -8.35 -14.31
C ASP A 125 -11.58 -8.37 -13.91
N ARG A 126 -11.03 -9.55 -13.59
CA ARG A 126 -9.64 -9.69 -13.08
C ARG A 126 -8.59 -9.18 -14.06
N GLU A 127 -8.77 -9.39 -15.36
CA GLU A 127 -7.84 -8.89 -16.38
C GLU A 127 -7.86 -7.36 -16.46
N ALA A 128 -9.04 -6.75 -16.44
CA ALA A 128 -9.21 -5.29 -16.43
C ALA A 128 -8.59 -4.69 -15.16
N PHE A 129 -8.83 -5.29 -14.01
CA PHE A 129 -8.26 -4.89 -12.72
C PHE A 129 -6.72 -4.95 -12.75
N ALA A 130 -6.13 -6.05 -13.20
CA ALA A 130 -4.68 -6.22 -13.31
C ALA A 130 -4.05 -5.22 -14.30
N SER A 131 -4.71 -4.98 -15.45
CA SER A 131 -4.27 -3.99 -16.43
C SER A 131 -4.22 -2.57 -15.85
N MET A 132 -5.23 -2.19 -15.07
CA MET A 132 -5.26 -0.89 -14.38
C MET A 132 -4.17 -0.79 -13.32
N GLY A 133 -3.94 -1.84 -12.52
CA GLY A 133 -2.86 -1.90 -11.54
C GLY A 133 -1.49 -1.71 -12.20
N ASN A 134 -1.20 -2.45 -13.26
CA ASN A 134 0.04 -2.34 -14.03
C ASN A 134 0.25 -0.92 -14.61
N ALA A 135 -0.81 -0.33 -15.16
CA ALA A 135 -0.74 1.01 -15.78
C ALA A 135 -0.45 2.13 -14.75
N MET A 136 -0.72 1.90 -13.47
CA MET A 136 -0.41 2.86 -12.40
C MET A 136 1.07 2.86 -11.99
N VAL A 137 1.76 1.74 -12.17
CA VAL A 137 3.19 1.59 -11.80
C VAL A 137 4.10 1.98 -12.97
N ASP A 138 3.66 1.78 -14.20
CA ASP A 138 4.45 2.07 -15.41
C ASP A 138 4.50 3.59 -15.71
N PHE A 139 4.84 4.40 -14.70
CA PHE A 139 4.94 5.85 -14.82
C PHE A 139 6.37 6.27 -15.20
N ASN A 140 6.59 6.57 -16.48
CA ASN A 140 7.90 6.96 -17.02
C ASN A 140 8.15 8.49 -17.05
N GLY A 141 7.33 9.28 -16.35
CA GLY A 141 7.44 10.75 -16.33
C GLY A 141 6.95 11.43 -17.63
N GLY A 142 6.88 12.76 -17.58
CA GLY A 142 6.45 13.59 -18.71
C GLY A 142 4.93 13.82 -18.78
N LEU A 143 4.52 14.82 -19.60
CA LEU A 143 3.13 15.27 -19.68
C LEU A 143 2.16 14.17 -20.14
N PHE A 144 2.56 13.36 -21.12
CA PHE A 144 1.74 12.25 -21.60
C PHE A 144 1.52 11.17 -20.54
N ALA A 145 2.55 10.89 -19.72
CA ALA A 145 2.44 9.94 -18.62
C ALA A 145 1.48 10.45 -17.54
N ILE A 146 1.48 11.75 -17.23
CA ILE A 146 0.52 12.37 -16.32
C ILE A 146 -0.90 12.23 -16.87
N ILE A 147 -1.15 12.54 -18.14
CA ILE A 147 -2.46 12.40 -18.78
C ILE A 147 -2.93 10.93 -18.72
N LYS A 148 -2.03 9.99 -19.05
CA LYS A 148 -2.31 8.54 -18.97
C LYS A 148 -2.67 8.14 -17.55
N MET A 149 -1.92 8.59 -16.55
CA MET A 149 -2.18 8.32 -15.13
C MET A 149 -3.56 8.84 -14.69
N VAL A 150 -3.89 10.11 -15.01
CA VAL A 150 -5.19 10.71 -14.67
C VAL A 150 -6.34 9.91 -15.30
N ARG A 151 -6.19 9.50 -16.57
CA ARG A 151 -7.20 8.66 -17.23
C ARG A 151 -7.31 7.28 -16.61
N THR A 152 -6.20 6.66 -16.23
CA THR A 152 -6.19 5.34 -15.57
C THR A 152 -6.88 5.43 -14.20
N ILE A 153 -6.59 6.46 -13.43
CA ILE A 153 -7.27 6.74 -12.15
C ILE A 153 -8.77 6.92 -12.35
N GLY A 154 -9.18 7.70 -13.37
CA GLY A 154 -10.60 7.88 -13.67
C GLY A 154 -11.31 6.58 -14.06
N LYS A 155 -10.66 5.71 -14.86
CA LYS A 155 -11.17 4.39 -15.22
C LYS A 155 -11.29 3.49 -13.98
N PHE A 156 -10.26 3.47 -13.15
CA PHE A 156 -10.27 2.70 -11.91
C PHE A 156 -11.38 3.16 -10.96
N TRP A 157 -11.55 4.48 -10.81
CA TRP A 157 -12.62 5.05 -10.00
C TRP A 157 -14.01 4.57 -10.46
N HIS A 158 -14.25 4.64 -11.78
CA HIS A 158 -15.50 4.18 -12.36
C HIS A 158 -15.72 2.68 -12.18
N PHE A 159 -14.68 1.88 -12.44
CA PHE A 159 -14.68 0.42 -12.29
C PHE A 159 -15.01 0.01 -10.86
N VAL A 160 -14.28 0.56 -9.88
CA VAL A 160 -14.52 0.22 -8.46
C VAL A 160 -15.88 0.74 -7.99
N GLY A 161 -16.30 1.94 -8.41
CA GLY A 161 -17.63 2.44 -8.10
C GLY A 161 -18.73 1.54 -8.66
N GLN A 162 -18.56 0.98 -9.85
CA GLN A 162 -19.50 0.00 -10.41
C GLN A 162 -19.47 -1.31 -9.59
N MET A 163 -18.28 -1.85 -9.31
CA MET A 163 -18.12 -3.05 -8.49
C MET A 163 -18.79 -2.92 -7.12
N VAL A 164 -18.63 -1.77 -6.44
CA VAL A 164 -19.29 -1.50 -5.15
C VAL A 164 -20.82 -1.53 -5.28
N ARG A 165 -21.37 -0.91 -6.33
CA ARG A 165 -22.82 -0.92 -6.58
C ARG A 165 -23.34 -2.34 -6.84
N ASP A 166 -22.63 -3.11 -7.66
CA ASP A 166 -23.01 -4.48 -8.00
C ASP A 166 -22.97 -5.40 -6.76
N ILE A 167 -21.92 -5.26 -5.92
CA ILE A 167 -21.79 -5.99 -4.65
C ILE A 167 -22.91 -5.60 -3.66
N ARG A 168 -23.33 -4.32 -3.61
CA ARG A 168 -24.48 -3.90 -2.77
C ARG A 168 -25.79 -4.57 -3.19
N ILE A 169 -25.97 -4.84 -4.49
CA ILE A 169 -27.16 -5.51 -5.03
C ILE A 169 -27.05 -7.02 -4.87
N ASN A 170 -25.91 -7.59 -5.15
CA ASN A 170 -25.63 -9.02 -5.12
C ASN A 170 -24.31 -9.29 -4.39
N PRO A 171 -24.31 -9.38 -3.04
CA PRO A 171 -23.11 -9.56 -2.25
C PRO A 171 -22.33 -10.82 -2.65
N GLN A 172 -21.04 -10.64 -2.94
CA GLN A 172 -20.11 -11.73 -3.23
C GLN A 172 -19.07 -11.81 -2.10
N PRO A 173 -18.54 -13.00 -1.79
CA PRO A 173 -17.49 -13.12 -0.79
C PRO A 173 -16.26 -12.30 -1.16
N GLY A 174 -15.88 -11.32 -0.33
CA GLY A 174 -14.74 -10.44 -0.59
C GLY A 174 -14.60 -9.36 0.47
N LEU A 175 -13.41 -8.76 0.57
CA LEU A 175 -13.14 -7.69 1.53
C LEU A 175 -14.03 -6.46 1.28
N VAL A 176 -14.46 -6.23 0.03
CA VAL A 176 -15.39 -5.12 -0.28
C VAL A 176 -16.75 -5.36 0.36
N THR A 177 -17.25 -6.60 0.34
CA THR A 177 -18.48 -6.99 1.05
C THR A 177 -18.31 -6.81 2.55
N ASP A 178 -17.20 -7.30 3.11
CA ASP A 178 -16.91 -7.16 4.53
C ASP A 178 -16.83 -5.67 4.97
N LEU A 179 -16.28 -4.79 4.14
CA LEU A 179 -16.24 -3.33 4.37
C LEU A 179 -17.64 -2.71 4.35
N ILE A 180 -18.50 -3.12 3.40
CA ILE A 180 -19.88 -2.64 3.29
C ILE A 180 -20.72 -3.12 4.49
N GLU A 181 -20.49 -4.33 4.99
CA GLU A 181 -21.18 -4.86 6.17
C GLU A 181 -20.74 -4.16 7.47
N VAL A 182 -19.43 -3.88 7.62
CA VAL A 182 -18.91 -3.11 8.76
C VAL A 182 -19.47 -1.68 8.76
N GLU A 183 -19.64 -1.08 7.57
CA GLU A 183 -20.30 0.21 7.42
C GLU A 183 -21.75 0.18 7.96
N ALA A 184 -22.50 -0.86 7.65
CA ALA A 184 -23.91 -0.99 8.05
C ALA A 184 -24.08 -1.13 9.59
N GLU A 185 -23.07 -1.60 10.30
CA GLU A 185 -23.10 -1.84 11.75
C GLU A 185 -22.61 -0.66 12.60
N GLY A 186 -22.03 0.38 11.99
CA GLY A 186 -21.39 1.44 12.75
C GLY A 186 -21.24 2.77 12.04
N GLU A 187 -20.01 3.26 11.95
CA GLU A 187 -19.68 4.52 11.27
C GLU A 187 -19.74 4.34 9.76
N GLN A 188 -20.50 5.20 9.09
CA GLN A 188 -20.67 5.13 7.63
C GLN A 188 -19.41 5.58 6.88
N LEU A 189 -19.09 4.86 5.80
CA LEU A 189 -18.18 5.29 4.75
C LEU A 189 -18.98 6.01 3.67
N THR A 190 -18.47 7.12 3.17
CA THR A 190 -18.97 7.66 1.90
C THR A 190 -18.54 6.76 0.75
N GLU A 191 -19.27 6.79 -0.38
CA GLU A 191 -18.86 6.02 -1.58
C GLU A 191 -17.43 6.39 -2.01
N ASP A 192 -17.06 7.67 -1.92
CA ASP A 192 -15.72 8.15 -2.22
C ASP A 192 -14.67 7.59 -1.25
N GLU A 193 -14.96 7.49 0.04
CA GLU A 193 -14.06 6.87 1.02
C GLU A 193 -13.88 5.39 0.75
N LEU A 194 -14.96 4.68 0.42
CA LEU A 194 -14.90 3.24 0.12
C LEU A 194 -14.07 2.99 -1.16
N VAL A 195 -14.33 3.73 -2.25
CA VAL A 195 -13.56 3.62 -3.49
C VAL A 195 -12.09 3.98 -3.26
N SER A 196 -11.80 5.04 -2.49
CA SER A 196 -10.43 5.42 -2.12
C SER A 196 -9.72 4.35 -1.30
N MET A 197 -10.46 3.66 -0.42
CA MET A 197 -9.92 2.57 0.40
C MET A 197 -9.56 1.36 -0.45
N ILE A 198 -10.44 0.96 -1.38
CA ILE A 198 -10.18 -0.14 -2.32
C ILE A 198 -8.96 0.17 -3.19
N PHE A 199 -8.86 1.41 -3.70
CA PHE A 199 -7.67 1.85 -4.43
C PHE A 199 -6.40 1.72 -3.58
N LEU A 200 -6.45 2.19 -2.33
CA LEU A 200 -5.31 2.12 -1.42
C LEU A 200 -4.90 0.67 -1.17
N LEU A 201 -5.85 -0.21 -0.91
CA LEU A 201 -5.60 -1.63 -0.66
C LEU A 201 -4.97 -2.31 -1.88
N MET A 202 -5.49 -2.02 -3.07
CA MET A 202 -4.88 -2.53 -4.30
C MET A 202 -3.44 -2.05 -4.43
N PHE A 203 -3.21 -0.73 -4.42
CA PHE A 203 -1.89 -0.16 -4.67
C PHE A 203 -0.86 -0.57 -3.61
N ALA A 204 -1.24 -0.49 -2.32
CA ALA A 204 -0.35 -0.84 -1.22
C ALA A 204 -0.03 -2.34 -1.18
N GLY A 205 -0.99 -3.19 -1.56
CA GLY A 205 -0.85 -4.64 -1.46
C GLY A 205 0.04 -5.25 -2.54
N PHE A 206 -0.01 -4.75 -3.78
CA PHE A 206 0.74 -5.43 -4.84
C PHE A 206 2.12 -4.84 -5.10
N GLU A 207 2.29 -3.53 -5.11
CA GLU A 207 3.56 -2.90 -5.49
C GLU A 207 4.67 -3.20 -4.47
N THR A 208 4.37 -3.03 -3.19
CA THR A 208 5.34 -3.31 -2.11
C THR A 208 5.72 -4.79 -2.08
N THR A 209 4.76 -5.68 -2.29
CA THR A 209 4.99 -7.13 -2.36
C THR A 209 5.77 -7.52 -3.60
N THR A 210 5.52 -6.89 -4.76
CA THR A 210 6.32 -7.05 -5.97
C THR A 210 7.80 -6.76 -5.72
N HIS A 211 8.09 -5.64 -5.07
CA HIS A 211 9.45 -5.23 -4.74
C HIS A 211 10.08 -6.17 -3.71
N LEU A 212 9.30 -6.61 -2.70
CA LEU A 212 9.79 -7.56 -1.71
C LEU A 212 10.19 -8.88 -2.37
N ILE A 213 9.34 -9.48 -3.18
CA ILE A 213 9.62 -10.78 -3.83
C ILE A 213 10.83 -10.64 -4.76
N SER A 214 10.84 -9.64 -5.65
CA SER A 214 11.94 -9.47 -6.61
C SER A 214 13.26 -9.16 -5.90
N GLY A 215 13.26 -8.30 -4.90
CA GLY A 215 14.42 -7.98 -4.10
C GLY A 215 14.92 -9.17 -3.27
N SER A 216 14.01 -10.00 -2.75
CA SER A 216 14.35 -11.21 -2.01
C SER A 216 15.05 -12.24 -2.88
N VAL A 217 14.62 -12.43 -4.13
CA VAL A 217 15.31 -13.32 -5.07
C VAL A 217 16.74 -12.84 -5.31
N ILE A 218 16.94 -11.54 -5.54
CA ILE A 218 18.27 -10.95 -5.73
C ILE A 218 19.11 -11.10 -4.45
N ALA A 219 18.54 -10.81 -3.28
CA ALA A 219 19.25 -10.91 -2.00
C ALA A 219 19.72 -12.35 -1.72
N LEU A 220 18.86 -13.34 -1.96
CA LEU A 220 19.22 -14.74 -1.78
C LEU A 220 20.22 -15.24 -2.82
N ASP A 221 20.20 -14.72 -4.03
CA ASP A 221 21.20 -15.05 -5.05
C ASP A 221 22.58 -14.48 -4.70
N GLN A 222 22.61 -13.26 -4.20
CA GLN A 222 23.85 -12.59 -3.76
C GLN A 222 24.42 -13.14 -2.44
N ASN A 223 23.64 -13.92 -1.67
CA ASN A 223 24.00 -14.51 -0.40
C ASN A 223 23.79 -16.03 -0.39
N PRO A 224 24.62 -16.80 -1.15
CA PRO A 224 24.42 -18.23 -1.36
C PRO A 224 24.44 -19.06 -0.07
N ASP A 225 25.24 -18.66 0.93
CA ASP A 225 25.31 -19.35 2.22
C ASP A 225 24.02 -19.19 3.00
N GLN A 226 23.42 -18.00 3.00
CA GLN A 226 22.12 -17.74 3.64
C GLN A 226 20.99 -18.47 2.92
N ARG A 227 21.05 -18.52 1.59
CA ARG A 227 20.12 -19.32 0.79
C ARG A 227 20.23 -20.80 1.13
N ALA A 228 21.44 -21.34 1.14
CA ALA A 228 21.68 -22.75 1.50
C ALA A 228 21.16 -23.05 2.93
N TRP A 229 21.47 -22.18 3.89
CA TRP A 229 20.99 -22.30 5.26
C TRP A 229 19.44 -22.31 5.31
N LEU A 230 18.75 -21.42 4.61
CA LEU A 230 17.29 -21.38 4.57
C LEU A 230 16.72 -22.72 4.07
N PHE A 231 17.26 -23.26 2.99
CA PHE A 231 16.73 -24.49 2.36
C PHE A 231 17.08 -25.80 3.10
N THR A 232 18.01 -25.77 4.07
CA THR A 232 18.26 -26.98 4.91
C THR A 232 17.12 -27.27 5.88
N ASP A 233 16.29 -26.29 6.23
CA ASP A 233 15.13 -26.46 7.12
C ASP A 233 14.09 -25.36 6.82
N PHE A 234 13.56 -25.41 5.61
CA PHE A 234 12.71 -24.35 5.07
C PHE A 234 11.48 -24.07 5.94
N GLU A 235 10.76 -25.09 6.35
CA GLU A 235 9.51 -24.99 7.11
C GLU A 235 9.68 -24.20 8.44
N ASN A 236 10.78 -24.42 9.14
CA ASN A 236 11.05 -23.77 10.41
C ASN A 236 11.75 -22.40 10.28
N ARG A 237 12.32 -22.09 9.11
CA ARG A 237 13.13 -20.87 8.91
C ARG A 237 12.48 -19.82 8.05
N ILE A 238 11.46 -20.20 7.26
CA ILE A 238 10.87 -19.27 6.30
C ILE A 238 10.23 -18.03 6.95
N GLU A 239 9.66 -18.18 8.13
CA GLU A 239 9.04 -17.05 8.84
C GLU A 239 10.10 -16.01 9.23
N SER A 240 11.18 -16.42 9.91
CA SER A 240 12.28 -15.52 10.29
C SER A 240 13.04 -14.99 9.08
N ALA A 241 13.21 -15.79 8.03
CA ALA A 241 13.82 -15.35 6.77
C ALA A 241 12.96 -14.29 6.07
N THR A 242 11.63 -14.41 6.12
CA THR A 242 10.71 -13.41 5.55
C THR A 242 10.85 -12.07 6.28
N GLU A 243 10.90 -12.07 7.62
CA GLU A 243 11.12 -10.85 8.40
C GLU A 243 12.47 -10.18 8.06
N GLU A 244 13.52 -10.96 7.95
CA GLU A 244 14.84 -10.44 7.55
C GLU A 244 14.85 -9.91 6.12
N LEU A 245 14.21 -10.59 5.18
CA LEU A 245 14.06 -10.11 3.81
C LEU A 245 13.23 -8.82 3.74
N CYS A 246 12.18 -8.68 4.55
CA CYS A 246 11.43 -7.42 4.68
C CYS A 246 12.32 -6.28 5.17
N ARG A 247 13.17 -6.54 6.16
CA ARG A 247 14.14 -5.55 6.67
C ARG A 247 15.19 -5.20 5.59
N PHE A 248 15.80 -6.21 4.99
CA PHE A 248 16.93 -6.06 4.05
C PHE A 248 16.49 -5.40 2.73
N VAL A 249 15.41 -5.85 2.13
CA VAL A 249 14.89 -5.31 0.87
C VAL A 249 14.28 -3.92 1.06
N SER A 250 13.67 -3.67 2.23
CA SER A 250 13.05 -2.37 2.56
C SER A 250 12.17 -1.82 1.42
N SER A 251 11.20 -2.61 0.96
CA SER A 251 10.33 -2.27 -0.18
C SER A 251 9.59 -0.94 -0.03
N VAL A 252 9.43 -0.44 1.21
CA VAL A 252 8.99 0.92 1.52
C VAL A 252 10.18 1.74 1.96
N SER A 253 10.76 2.52 1.05
CA SER A 253 11.99 3.28 1.31
C SER A 253 11.79 4.49 2.23
N GLY A 254 10.61 5.13 2.20
CA GLY A 254 10.34 6.32 3.01
C GLY A 254 8.85 6.56 3.27
N THR A 255 8.57 7.35 4.32
CA THR A 255 7.21 7.79 4.62
C THR A 255 6.85 9.05 3.82
N LYS A 256 5.56 9.39 3.76
CA LYS A 256 5.17 10.74 3.35
C LYS A 256 5.79 11.76 4.30
N PRO A 257 6.20 12.96 3.80
CA PRO A 257 6.68 14.03 4.66
C PRO A 257 5.61 14.43 5.68
N ARG A 258 6.02 14.52 6.95
CA ARG A 258 5.19 14.98 8.06
C ARG A 258 5.60 16.39 8.46
N ILE A 259 4.69 17.15 9.03
CA ILE A 259 4.88 18.52 9.47
C ILE A 259 4.93 18.53 10.99
N THR A 260 5.94 19.19 11.57
CA THR A 260 6.07 19.32 13.03
C THR A 260 5.08 20.33 13.59
N ALA A 261 4.38 19.99 14.66
CA ALA A 261 3.44 20.86 15.36
C ALA A 261 4.14 21.86 16.28
N ASN A 262 5.31 21.51 16.79
CA ASN A 262 6.12 22.31 17.72
C ASN A 262 7.60 22.17 17.36
N ASP A 263 8.45 23.00 17.98
CA ASP A 263 9.89 22.77 17.99
C ASP A 263 10.16 21.45 18.71
N ILE A 264 10.97 20.57 18.09
CA ILE A 264 11.27 19.25 18.63
C ILE A 264 12.72 18.86 18.33
N GLU A 265 13.35 18.18 19.26
CA GLU A 265 14.65 17.57 19.06
C GLU A 265 14.50 16.13 18.56
N VAL A 266 15.17 15.82 17.47
CA VAL A 266 15.26 14.48 16.88
C VAL A 266 16.72 14.18 16.63
N ASP A 267 17.25 13.16 17.30
CA ASP A 267 18.64 12.71 17.16
C ASP A 267 19.65 13.86 17.34
N GLY A 268 19.44 14.69 18.38
CA GLY A 268 20.29 15.85 18.71
C GLY A 268 20.11 17.07 17.79
N GLN A 269 19.19 17.03 16.82
CA GLN A 269 18.91 18.12 15.91
C GLN A 269 17.58 18.82 16.24
N LEU A 270 17.62 20.13 16.39
CA LEU A 270 16.43 20.93 16.65
C LEU A 270 15.66 21.19 15.34
N ILE A 271 14.52 20.56 15.21
CA ILE A 271 13.57 20.75 14.10
C ILE A 271 12.51 21.76 14.51
N LYS A 272 12.32 22.79 13.69
CA LYS A 272 11.40 23.87 14.00
C LYS A 272 9.95 23.52 13.66
N LYS A 273 9.00 24.10 14.41
CA LYS A 273 7.58 24.06 14.09
C LYS A 273 7.34 24.41 12.62
N GLY A 274 6.55 23.58 11.92
CA GLY A 274 6.19 23.76 10.52
C GLY A 274 7.22 23.23 9.53
N ASP A 275 8.38 22.75 9.99
CA ASP A 275 9.33 22.04 9.14
C ASP A 275 8.77 20.67 8.75
N LYS A 276 9.22 20.17 7.60
CA LYS A 276 8.87 18.83 7.11
C LYS A 276 9.90 17.81 7.56
N VAL A 277 9.43 16.65 7.96
CA VAL A 277 10.28 15.51 8.33
C VAL A 277 9.81 14.27 7.60
N MET A 278 10.73 13.54 6.99
CA MET A 278 10.48 12.26 6.33
C MET A 278 11.29 11.16 7.01
N ALA A 279 10.60 10.13 7.47
CA ALA A 279 11.26 8.95 8.01
C ALA A 279 11.68 8.03 6.86
N LEU A 280 12.94 7.55 6.90
CA LEU A 280 13.49 6.62 5.91
C LEU A 280 13.77 5.24 6.54
N PRO A 281 12.79 4.32 6.52
CA PRO A 281 13.01 2.94 6.97
C PRO A 281 14.20 2.28 6.29
N ILE A 282 14.38 2.51 4.98
CA ILE A 282 15.50 1.93 4.25
C ILE A 282 16.86 2.31 4.86
N ALA A 283 17.06 3.54 5.30
CA ALA A 283 18.31 3.95 5.94
C ALA A 283 18.40 3.46 7.39
N ALA A 284 17.26 3.32 8.08
CA ALA A 284 17.21 2.88 9.47
C ALA A 284 17.40 1.36 9.64
N ASN A 285 17.23 0.60 8.57
CA ASN A 285 17.37 -0.86 8.55
C ASN A 285 18.81 -1.34 8.29
N TYR A 286 19.73 -0.43 7.95
CA TYR A 286 21.16 -0.66 7.79
C TYR A 286 21.93 0.06 8.90
#